data_01addb44d1a07b38ebd07ad45513f716
#
_entry.id   01addb44d1a07b38ebd07ad45513f716
#
_cell.length_a   1.000
_cell.length_b   1.000
_cell.length_c   1.000
_cell.angle_alpha   90.00
_cell.angle_beta   90.00
_cell.angle_gamma   90.00
#
_symmetry.space_group_name_H-M   'P 1'
#
loop_
_entity.id
_entity.type
_entity.pdbx_description
1 polymer ?
#
loop_
_entity_poly.entity_id
_entity_poly.type
_entity_poly.pdbx_seq_one_letter_code
_entity_poly.pdbx_strand_id
1 'polypeptide(L)'
;IYGNESFEAYLSMLRSEFSDISIDYYQTNVEGEIIDKIHEVGFSFDYILINAGGYTHTSVAISDAIASVKTPCIEIHISQPPSREEIRHKSLIACNCMASISGFGLDSYRLGLVSLSS
;
A
#
# COMPACT_ATOMS: atom_id res chain seq x y z
N ILE A 1 8.69 -14.05 -7.07
CA ILE A 1 9.36 -14.09 -5.77
C ILE A 1 8.35 -14.17 -4.65
N TYR A 2 7.39 -13.31 -4.66
CA TYR A 2 6.36 -13.28 -3.64
C TYR A 2 5.06 -13.83 -4.21
N GLY A 3 4.97 -15.15 -4.30
CA GLY A 3 3.76 -15.80 -4.77
C GLY A 3 2.62 -15.66 -3.78
N ASN A 4 1.42 -16.02 -4.22
CA ASN A 4 0.22 -15.89 -3.38
C ASN A 4 0.35 -16.64 -2.07
N GLU A 5 0.92 -17.84 -2.13
CA GLU A 5 1.10 -18.67 -0.93
C GLU A 5 2.00 -17.98 0.09
N SER A 6 3.10 -17.40 -0.36
CA SER A 6 4.02 -16.69 0.52
C SER A 6 3.35 -15.47 1.16
N PHE A 7 2.55 -14.74 0.40
CA PHE A 7 1.88 -13.57 0.95
C PHE A 7 0.79 -13.95 1.92
N GLU A 8 0.04 -15.01 1.66
CA GLU A 8 -0.99 -15.46 2.58
C GLU A 8 -0.41 -15.88 3.93
N ALA A 9 0.74 -16.58 3.91
CA ALA A 9 1.45 -16.95 5.13
C ALA A 9 1.92 -15.70 5.88
N TYR A 10 2.44 -14.73 5.15
CA TYR A 10 2.89 -13.47 5.73
C TYR A 10 1.72 -12.70 6.36
N LEU A 11 0.59 -12.67 5.67
CA LEU A 11 -0.61 -11.99 6.16
C LEU A 11 -1.12 -12.61 7.46
N SER A 12 -1.09 -13.95 7.54
CA SER A 12 -1.47 -14.65 8.78
C SER A 12 -0.54 -14.28 9.93
N MET A 13 0.76 -14.17 9.65
CA MET A 13 1.74 -13.75 10.64
C MET A 13 1.46 -12.32 11.12
N LEU A 14 1.15 -11.42 10.20
CA LEU A 14 0.82 -10.03 10.55
C LEU A 14 -0.42 -9.97 11.43
N ARG A 15 -1.43 -10.74 11.10
CA ARG A 15 -2.67 -10.78 11.90
C ARG A 15 -2.42 -11.30 13.31
N SER A 16 -1.49 -12.24 13.46
CA SER A 16 -1.10 -12.72 14.78
C SER A 16 -0.30 -11.70 15.57
N GLU A 17 0.65 -11.06 14.91
CA GLU A 17 1.52 -10.08 15.56
C GLU A 17 0.76 -8.82 15.98
N PHE A 18 -0.19 -8.38 15.15
CA PHE A 18 -0.97 -7.17 15.39
C PHE A 18 -2.42 -7.53 15.69
N SER A 19 -2.60 -8.32 16.75
CA SER A 19 -3.93 -8.84 17.08
C SER A 19 -4.95 -7.76 17.44
N ASP A 20 -4.49 -6.56 17.79
CA ASP A 20 -5.37 -5.43 18.10
C ASP A 20 -5.80 -4.66 16.85
N ILE A 21 -5.25 -5.02 15.69
CA ILE A 21 -5.57 -4.37 14.42
C ILE A 21 -6.36 -5.35 13.55
N SER A 22 -7.49 -4.88 13.02
CA SER A 22 -8.24 -5.65 12.04
C SER A 22 -7.66 -5.37 10.66
N ILE A 23 -7.12 -6.40 10.02
CA ILE A 23 -6.44 -6.26 8.73
C ILE A 23 -7.26 -6.91 7.64
N ASP A 24 -7.75 -6.09 6.71
CA ASP A 24 -8.38 -6.55 5.49
C ASP A 24 -7.36 -6.47 4.36
N TYR A 25 -7.41 -7.44 3.47
CA TYR A 25 -6.47 -7.52 2.35
C TYR A 25 -7.23 -7.54 1.03
N TYR A 26 -6.69 -6.82 0.06
CA TYR A 26 -7.25 -6.77 -1.29
C TYR A 26 -6.11 -6.69 -2.30
N GLN A 27 -6.23 -7.42 -3.40
CA GLN A 27 -5.22 -7.42 -4.45
C GLN A 27 -5.90 -7.47 -5.80
N THR A 28 -5.45 -6.62 -6.72
CA THR A 28 -5.91 -6.61 -8.10
C THR A 28 -4.85 -5.96 -8.98
N ASN A 29 -4.87 -6.28 -10.27
CA ASN A 29 -4.01 -5.65 -11.26
C ASN A 29 -4.77 -4.61 -12.08
N VAL A 30 -6.04 -4.38 -11.79
CA VAL A 30 -6.91 -3.51 -12.58
C VAL A 30 -7.00 -2.15 -11.90
N GLU A 31 -6.53 -1.11 -12.60
CA GLU A 31 -6.49 0.26 -12.06
C GLU A 31 -7.85 0.71 -11.53
N GLY A 32 -8.91 0.49 -12.31
CA GLY A 32 -10.26 0.89 -11.90
C GLY A 32 -10.73 0.20 -10.63
N GLU A 33 -10.34 -1.05 -10.42
CA GLU A 33 -10.70 -1.79 -9.21
C GLU A 33 -9.96 -1.25 -7.99
N ILE A 34 -8.72 -0.81 -8.18
CA ILE A 34 -7.96 -0.17 -7.09
C ILE A 34 -8.68 1.11 -6.67
N ILE A 35 -9.08 1.92 -7.64
CA ILE A 35 -9.78 3.17 -7.39
C ILE A 35 -11.10 2.91 -6.66
N ASP A 36 -11.88 1.94 -7.13
CA ASP A 36 -13.14 1.57 -6.51
C ASP A 36 -12.95 1.13 -5.06
N LYS A 37 -11.88 0.36 -4.81
CA LYS A 37 -11.59 -0.10 -3.45
C LYS A 37 -11.20 1.04 -2.53
N ILE A 38 -10.42 1.99 -3.01
CA ILE A 38 -10.06 3.19 -2.25
C ILE A 38 -11.33 3.95 -1.86
N HIS A 39 -12.23 4.15 -2.81
CA HIS A 39 -13.49 4.83 -2.51
C HIS A 39 -14.34 4.05 -1.52
N GLU A 40 -14.36 2.72 -1.64
CA GLU A 40 -15.15 1.88 -0.75
C GLU A 40 -14.69 1.98 0.70
N VAL A 41 -13.38 1.96 0.94
CA VAL A 41 -12.83 1.91 2.30
C VAL A 41 -12.40 3.27 2.83
N GLY A 42 -12.35 4.26 1.97
CA GLY A 42 -11.69 5.55 2.25
C GLY A 42 -12.37 6.45 3.27
N PHE A 43 -13.53 6.04 3.80
CA PHE A 43 -14.26 6.83 4.81
C PHE A 43 -14.62 6.01 6.04
N SER A 44 -14.25 4.73 6.06
CA SER A 44 -14.63 3.82 7.16
C SER A 44 -13.46 3.12 7.81
N PHE A 45 -12.33 2.99 7.13
CA PHE A 45 -11.13 2.39 7.71
C PHE A 45 -10.23 3.47 8.30
N ASP A 46 -9.39 3.09 9.24
CA ASP A 46 -8.48 4.03 9.90
C ASP A 46 -7.27 4.36 9.04
N TYR A 47 -6.76 3.38 8.29
CA TYR A 47 -5.58 3.55 7.44
C TYR A 47 -5.64 2.62 6.23
N ILE A 48 -4.99 3.03 5.15
CA ILE A 48 -4.80 2.22 3.95
C ILE A 48 -3.30 2.10 3.71
N LEU A 49 -2.80 0.87 3.61
CA LEU A 49 -1.44 0.62 3.15
C LEU A 49 -1.56 0.19 1.69
N ILE A 50 -1.00 0.97 0.78
CA ILE A 50 -1.17 0.73 -0.64
C ILE A 50 0.16 0.48 -1.34
N ASN A 51 0.23 -0.67 -2.02
CA ASN A 51 1.32 -0.97 -2.94
C ASN A 51 0.72 -0.94 -4.34
N ALA A 52 0.88 0.18 -5.03
CA ALA A 52 0.31 0.37 -6.36
C ALA A 52 1.17 -0.22 -7.47
N GLY A 53 2.33 -0.78 -7.14
CA GLY A 53 3.22 -1.36 -8.13
C GLY A 53 3.61 -0.35 -9.20
N GLY A 54 3.54 -0.76 -10.46
CA GLY A 54 3.87 0.12 -11.57
C GLY A 54 2.97 1.34 -11.69
N TYR A 55 1.74 1.25 -11.21
CA TYR A 55 0.82 2.40 -11.24
C TYR A 55 1.31 3.56 -10.37
N THR A 56 2.21 3.32 -9.44
CA THR A 56 2.85 4.38 -8.65
C THR A 56 3.42 5.49 -9.54
N HIS A 57 3.93 5.11 -10.69
CA HIS A 57 4.67 6.01 -11.58
C HIS A 57 3.84 6.53 -12.74
N THR A 58 2.63 6.03 -12.92
CA THR A 58 1.82 6.33 -14.11
C THR A 58 0.38 6.73 -13.81
N SER A 59 -0.16 6.40 -12.62
CA SER A 59 -1.59 6.60 -12.40
C SER A 59 -1.90 7.88 -11.64
N VAL A 60 -2.28 8.90 -12.38
CA VAL A 60 -2.87 10.12 -11.81
C VAL A 60 -4.23 9.78 -11.18
N ALA A 61 -4.96 8.83 -11.77
CA ALA A 61 -6.30 8.47 -11.28
C ALA A 61 -6.27 7.85 -9.89
N ILE A 62 -5.29 6.98 -9.61
CA ILE A 62 -5.13 6.42 -8.26
C ILE A 62 -4.73 7.52 -7.28
N SER A 63 -3.83 8.42 -7.69
CA SER A 63 -3.43 9.55 -6.86
C SER A 63 -4.64 10.42 -6.49
N ASP A 64 -5.50 10.71 -7.46
CA ASP A 64 -6.70 11.49 -7.22
C ASP A 64 -7.67 10.77 -6.28
N ALA A 65 -7.79 9.46 -6.42
CA ALA A 65 -8.65 8.67 -5.53
C ALA A 65 -8.16 8.77 -4.08
N ILE A 66 -6.86 8.65 -3.86
CA ILE A 66 -6.27 8.79 -2.52
C ILE A 66 -6.57 10.17 -1.95
N ALA A 67 -6.44 11.20 -2.76
CA ALA A 67 -6.70 12.58 -2.32
C ALA A 67 -8.18 12.82 -1.98
N SER A 68 -9.08 12.06 -2.58
CA SER A 68 -10.53 12.28 -2.46
C SER A 68 -11.15 11.66 -1.20
N VAL A 69 -10.43 10.81 -0.49
CA VAL A 69 -10.96 10.11 0.68
C VAL A 69 -10.35 10.64 1.98
N LYS A 70 -11.02 10.36 3.10
CA LYS A 70 -10.55 10.81 4.41
C LYS A 70 -9.48 9.92 5.00
N THR A 71 -9.55 8.62 4.73
CA THR A 71 -8.61 7.65 5.32
C THR A 71 -7.20 7.92 4.82
N PRO A 72 -6.24 8.16 5.73
CA PRO A 72 -4.86 8.40 5.33
C PRO A 72 -4.23 7.14 4.75
N CYS A 73 -3.39 7.34 3.74
CA CYS A 73 -2.71 6.25 3.05
C CYS A 73 -1.22 6.27 3.32
N ILE A 74 -0.63 5.10 3.45
CA ILE A 74 0.81 4.91 3.50
C ILE A 74 1.21 4.16 2.24
N GLU A 75 2.14 4.75 1.50
CA GLU A 75 2.66 4.15 0.28
C GLU A 75 3.68 3.07 0.64
N ILE A 76 3.50 1.85 0.11
CA ILE A 76 4.37 0.71 0.39
C ILE A 76 5.02 0.24 -0.91
N HIS A 77 6.32 0.04 -0.87
CA HIS A 77 7.08 -0.58 -1.96
C HIS A 77 7.93 -1.69 -1.41
N ILE A 78 7.82 -2.88 -2.00
CA ILE A 78 8.60 -4.04 -1.58
C ILE A 78 10.08 -3.84 -1.90
N SER A 79 10.37 -3.30 -3.09
CA SER A 79 11.74 -2.99 -3.48
C SER A 79 11.98 -1.49 -3.41
N GLN A 80 13.26 -1.10 -3.52
CA GLN A 80 13.63 0.30 -3.53
C GLN A 80 13.41 0.87 -4.94
N PRO A 81 12.38 1.70 -5.18
CA PRO A 81 12.11 2.20 -6.53
C PRO A 81 13.29 2.94 -7.19
N PRO A 82 14.05 3.78 -6.46
CA PRO A 82 15.17 4.48 -7.07
C PRO A 82 16.31 3.61 -7.59
N SER A 83 16.30 2.32 -7.30
CA SER A 83 17.33 1.41 -7.82
C SER A 83 17.01 0.90 -9.22
N ARG A 84 15.87 1.30 -9.79
CA ARG A 84 15.38 0.84 -11.10
C ARG A 84 15.57 1.92 -12.17
N GLU A 85 14.81 1.78 -13.27
CA GLU A 85 14.85 2.76 -14.36
C GLU A 85 14.41 4.14 -13.86
N GLU A 86 14.83 5.17 -14.58
CA GLU A 86 14.57 6.56 -14.21
C GLU A 86 13.08 6.84 -13.96
N ILE A 87 12.19 6.27 -14.77
CA ILE A 87 10.76 6.47 -14.62
C ILE A 87 10.26 6.04 -13.23
N ARG A 88 10.96 5.10 -12.59
CA ARG A 88 10.56 4.58 -11.29
C ARG A 88 11.11 5.38 -10.11
N HIS A 89 11.82 6.47 -10.38
CA HIS A 89 12.31 7.34 -9.33
C HIS A 89 11.23 8.29 -8.81
N LYS A 90 10.18 8.52 -9.61
CA LYS A 90 9.11 9.45 -9.24
C LYS A 90 7.83 8.71 -8.90
N SER A 91 7.27 9.00 -7.74
CA SER A 91 5.96 8.51 -7.35
C SER A 91 4.90 9.58 -7.59
N LEU A 92 3.84 9.23 -8.31
CA LEU A 92 2.70 10.13 -8.51
C LEU A 92 1.73 10.10 -7.34
N ILE A 93 1.80 9.07 -6.48
CA ILE A 93 0.86 8.95 -5.36
C ILE A 93 1.43 9.45 -4.04
N ALA A 94 2.75 9.58 -3.92
CA ALA A 94 3.41 9.95 -2.67
C ALA A 94 2.91 11.28 -2.11
N CYS A 95 2.62 12.25 -2.98
CA CYS A 95 2.19 13.58 -2.53
C CYS A 95 0.85 13.55 -1.80
N ASN A 96 0.04 12.52 -2.00
CA ASN A 96 -1.25 12.36 -1.36
C ASN A 96 -1.23 11.31 -0.25
N CYS A 97 -0.07 10.72 0.04
CA CYS A 97 0.11 9.76 1.12
C CYS A 97 0.76 10.44 2.32
N MET A 98 0.44 9.96 3.50
CA MET A 98 1.02 10.52 4.73
C MET A 98 2.47 10.09 4.93
N ALA A 99 2.88 8.97 4.34
CA ALA A 99 4.23 8.43 4.48
C ALA A 99 4.51 7.42 3.37
N SER A 100 5.78 7.09 3.19
CA SER A 100 6.22 6.07 2.24
C SER A 100 7.23 5.15 2.91
N ILE A 101 7.12 3.86 2.66
CA ILE A 101 8.05 2.85 3.15
C ILE A 101 8.46 1.99 1.97
N SER A 102 9.77 1.81 1.78
CA SER A 102 10.26 1.04 0.64
C SER A 102 11.53 0.29 0.98
N GLY A 103 11.80 -0.78 0.23
CA GLY A 103 13.08 -1.45 0.24
C GLY A 103 13.26 -2.57 1.24
N PHE A 104 12.26 -2.92 2.03
CA PHE A 104 12.35 -3.94 3.07
C PHE A 104 11.65 -5.25 2.71
N GLY A 105 11.40 -5.48 1.41
CA GLY A 105 10.64 -6.66 0.99
C GLY A 105 9.24 -6.64 1.58
N LEU A 106 8.72 -7.81 1.92
CA LEU A 106 7.38 -7.90 2.53
C LEU A 106 7.32 -7.18 3.87
N ASP A 107 8.43 -7.06 4.58
CA ASP A 107 8.47 -6.34 5.85
C ASP A 107 8.15 -4.86 5.73
N SER A 108 8.12 -4.32 4.52
CA SER A 108 7.64 -2.95 4.30
C SER A 108 6.20 -2.79 4.81
N TYR A 109 5.35 -3.80 4.62
CA TYR A 109 3.99 -3.79 5.18
C TYR A 109 4.01 -3.84 6.70
N ARG A 110 4.86 -4.71 7.27
CA ARG A 110 4.98 -4.83 8.71
C ARG A 110 5.42 -3.53 9.35
N LEU A 111 6.38 -2.85 8.73
CA LEU A 111 6.85 -1.55 9.23
C LEU A 111 5.75 -0.49 9.20
N GLY A 112 4.89 -0.54 8.18
CA GLY A 112 3.71 0.31 8.14
C GLY A 112 2.82 0.09 9.34
N LEU A 113 2.53 -1.17 9.68
CA LEU A 113 1.71 -1.51 10.83
C LEU A 113 2.37 -1.11 12.15
N VAL A 114 3.69 -1.30 12.26
CA VAL A 114 4.45 -0.88 13.45
C VAL A 114 4.28 0.61 13.68
N SER A 115 4.36 1.41 12.61
CA SER A 115 4.25 2.85 12.74
C SER A 115 2.87 3.31 13.24
N LEU A 116 1.85 2.48 13.03
CA LEU A 116 0.48 2.79 13.42
C LEU A 116 0.12 2.26 14.80
N SER A 117 0.98 1.41 15.38
CA SER A 117 0.68 0.70 16.63
C SER A 117 1.17 1.44 17.90
N SER A 118 1.90 2.51 17.73
CA SER A 118 2.51 3.23 18.87
C SER A 118 1.57 4.24 19.51
#